data_fcefbabda7b3b4900dcc5970c2986dea
#
_entry.id   fcefbabda7b3b4900dcc5970c2986dea
#
_cell.length_a   1.000
_cell.length_b   1.000
_cell.length_c   1.000
_cell.angle_alpha   90.00
_cell.angle_beta   90.00
_cell.angle_gamma   90.00
#
_symmetry.space_group_name_H-M   'P 1'
#
loop_
_entity.id
_entity.type
_entity.pdbx_description
1 polymer ?
#
loop_
_entity_poly.entity_id
_entity_poly.type
_entity_poly.pdbx_seq_one_letter_code
_entity_poly.pdbx_strand_id
1 'polypeptide(L)'
;MDAVRAGHPDVEFELVTVQTTGDVNMKPFSEASDPFGIKGLFTQELEDALLRGELDLAVHSLKDLPMKQDERLPLVALSRRGDPRDVLLLPRGADGSTVPDDGSGPIGCSSARRRLQLATLFPGRTVEPVRGNIQTRLRKLDEPDTSGSRPFSMLVLAAAGLRRLGLEGRIDRLLSPDEMVPAAGQGILACQGRAGEDYGYLDVVR
;
A
#
# COMPACT_ATOMS: atom_id res chain seq x y z
N MET A 1 -9.92 13.75 1.58
CA MET A 1 -11.09 14.54 1.11
C MET A 1 -11.90 15.13 2.26
N ASP A 2 -12.31 14.36 3.27
CA ASP A 2 -13.16 14.88 4.36
C ASP A 2 -12.52 16.02 5.15
N ALA A 3 -11.22 15.95 5.42
CA ALA A 3 -10.49 17.04 6.09
C ALA A 3 -10.50 18.35 5.27
N VAL A 4 -10.36 18.24 3.95
CA VAL A 4 -10.39 19.42 3.06
C VAL A 4 -11.80 19.97 2.97
N ARG A 5 -12.82 19.13 2.78
CA ARG A 5 -14.22 19.57 2.78
C ARG A 5 -14.64 20.28 4.07
N ALA A 6 -14.10 19.82 5.23
CA ALA A 6 -14.39 20.45 6.52
C ALA A 6 -13.75 21.83 6.65
N GLY A 7 -12.55 22.04 6.11
CA GLY A 7 -11.83 23.32 6.17
C GLY A 7 -12.15 24.26 5.00
N HIS A 8 -12.50 23.70 3.85
CA HIS A 8 -12.75 24.45 2.61
C HIS A 8 -14.03 23.93 1.94
N PRO A 9 -15.22 24.30 2.45
CA PRO A 9 -16.51 23.81 1.96
C PRO A 9 -16.81 24.22 0.51
N ASP A 10 -16.16 25.26 0.01
CA ASP A 10 -16.33 25.77 -1.37
C ASP A 10 -15.50 24.99 -2.39
N VAL A 11 -14.65 24.05 -1.96
CA VAL A 11 -13.85 23.22 -2.84
C VAL A 11 -14.58 21.92 -3.17
N GLU A 12 -14.94 21.75 -4.42
CA GLU A 12 -15.53 20.51 -4.93
C GLU A 12 -14.45 19.54 -5.38
N PHE A 13 -14.64 18.25 -5.08
CA PHE A 13 -13.75 17.17 -5.48
C PHE A 13 -14.49 16.13 -6.28
N GLU A 14 -13.96 15.85 -7.46
CA GLU A 14 -14.27 14.66 -8.23
C GLU A 14 -13.18 13.61 -8.01
N LEU A 15 -13.59 12.39 -7.64
CA LEU A 15 -12.66 11.26 -7.48
C LEU A 15 -12.56 10.49 -8.78
N VAL A 16 -11.41 10.60 -9.44
CA VAL A 16 -11.10 9.83 -10.64
C VAL A 16 -10.24 8.64 -10.26
N THR A 17 -10.67 7.43 -10.61
CA THR A 17 -9.89 6.22 -10.40
C THR A 17 -9.09 5.92 -11.66
N VAL A 18 -7.76 5.91 -11.54
CA VAL A 18 -6.86 5.55 -12.63
C VAL A 18 -6.32 4.15 -12.37
N GLN A 19 -6.46 3.27 -13.35
CA GLN A 19 -5.88 1.94 -13.27
C GLN A 19 -4.42 2.00 -13.75
N THR A 20 -3.49 1.63 -12.87
CA THR A 20 -2.07 1.68 -13.20
C THR A 20 -1.56 0.36 -13.78
N THR A 21 -0.48 0.41 -14.54
CA THR A 21 0.22 -0.78 -15.06
C THR A 21 0.64 -1.72 -13.92
N GLY A 22 0.97 -1.18 -12.76
CA GLY A 22 1.30 -1.96 -11.57
C GLY A 22 0.12 -2.76 -11.01
N ASP A 23 -1.12 -2.30 -11.22
CA ASP A 23 -2.34 -3.01 -10.80
C ASP A 23 -2.68 -4.17 -11.75
N VAL A 24 -2.37 -4.02 -13.03
CA VAL A 24 -2.72 -4.99 -14.09
C VAL A 24 -1.63 -6.03 -14.30
N ASN A 25 -0.35 -5.62 -14.17
CA ASN A 25 0.77 -6.50 -14.47
C ASN A 25 1.04 -7.51 -13.34
N MET A 26 0.67 -8.77 -13.60
CA MET A 26 0.84 -9.89 -12.65
C MET A 26 2.22 -10.57 -12.72
N LYS A 27 3.12 -10.15 -13.62
CA LYS A 27 4.45 -10.76 -13.77
C LYS A 27 5.35 -10.48 -12.56
N PRO A 28 6.28 -11.40 -12.22
CA PRO A 28 7.27 -11.17 -11.15
C PRO A 28 8.09 -9.89 -11.41
N PHE A 29 8.37 -9.13 -10.35
CA PHE A 29 9.19 -7.90 -10.46
C PHE A 29 10.62 -8.14 -10.98
N SER A 30 11.14 -9.37 -10.88
CA SER A 30 12.45 -9.76 -11.41
C SER A 30 12.53 -9.71 -12.94
N GLU A 31 11.40 -9.70 -13.64
CA GLU A 31 11.33 -9.66 -15.11
C GLU A 31 10.97 -8.27 -15.65
N ALA A 32 10.70 -7.29 -14.77
CA ALA A 32 10.43 -5.92 -15.18
C ALA A 32 11.77 -5.21 -15.48
N SER A 33 12.12 -5.15 -16.74
CA SER A 33 13.24 -4.34 -17.26
C SER A 33 12.83 -2.87 -17.39
N ASP A 34 12.46 -2.23 -16.26
CA ASP A 34 12.08 -0.82 -16.27
C ASP A 34 13.28 0.03 -15.84
N PRO A 35 13.75 0.99 -16.66
CA PRO A 35 14.84 1.90 -16.31
C PRO A 35 14.50 2.82 -15.13
N PHE A 36 13.23 3.00 -14.78
CA PHE A 36 12.77 3.81 -13.62
C PHE A 36 12.51 2.99 -12.36
N GLY A 37 12.61 1.65 -12.43
CA GLY A 37 12.43 0.72 -11.32
C GLY A 37 10.96 0.47 -10.95
N ILE A 38 10.76 -0.49 -10.05
CA ILE A 38 9.44 -1.00 -9.63
C ILE A 38 8.50 0.12 -9.12
N LYS A 39 9.03 1.21 -8.60
CA LYS A 39 8.24 2.32 -8.04
C LYS A 39 7.52 3.16 -9.11
N GLY A 40 8.10 3.29 -10.31
CA GLY A 40 7.47 4.01 -11.42
C GLY A 40 6.23 3.35 -12.00
N LEU A 41 6.06 2.03 -11.81
CA LEU A 41 4.91 1.28 -12.33
C LEU A 41 3.55 1.67 -11.70
N PHE A 42 3.55 2.42 -10.61
CA PHE A 42 2.32 2.84 -9.91
C PHE A 42 2.05 4.34 -10.00
N THR A 43 2.97 5.11 -10.57
CA THR A 43 2.88 6.57 -10.56
C THR A 43 2.82 7.17 -11.96
N GLN A 44 3.38 6.51 -12.97
CA GLN A 44 3.57 7.11 -14.30
C GLN A 44 2.27 7.54 -14.96
N GLU A 45 1.23 6.70 -14.94
CA GLU A 45 -0.07 7.04 -15.54
C GLU A 45 -0.72 8.24 -14.84
N LEU A 46 -0.55 8.35 -13.51
CA LEU A 46 -1.04 9.50 -12.74
C LEU A 46 -0.23 10.75 -13.04
N GLU A 47 1.09 10.64 -13.12
CA GLU A 47 2.00 11.75 -13.47
C GLU A 47 1.72 12.27 -14.89
N ASP A 48 1.52 11.38 -15.85
CA ASP A 48 1.16 11.74 -17.22
C ASP A 48 -0.22 12.45 -17.28
N ALA A 49 -1.19 11.98 -16.50
CA ALA A 49 -2.52 12.61 -16.44
C ALA A 49 -2.46 13.99 -15.76
N LEU A 50 -1.64 14.17 -14.73
CA LEU A 50 -1.36 15.50 -14.14
C LEU A 50 -0.74 16.44 -15.17
N LEU A 51 0.28 15.99 -15.91
CA LEU A 51 0.96 16.81 -16.92
C LEU A 51 0.04 17.20 -18.09
N ARG A 52 -0.94 16.35 -18.42
CA ARG A 52 -1.95 16.67 -19.45
C ARG A 52 -3.10 17.53 -18.93
N GLY A 53 -3.15 17.82 -17.61
CA GLY A 53 -4.25 18.57 -17.00
C GLY A 53 -5.56 17.79 -16.90
N GLU A 54 -5.52 16.48 -16.99
CA GLU A 54 -6.67 15.58 -16.82
C GLU A 54 -6.98 15.35 -15.33
N LEU A 55 -5.98 15.55 -14.46
CA LEU A 55 -6.08 15.53 -13.02
C LEU A 55 -5.45 16.80 -12.44
N ASP A 56 -6.00 17.31 -11.34
CA ASP A 56 -5.41 18.41 -10.57
C ASP A 56 -4.50 17.91 -9.46
N LEU A 57 -4.83 16.75 -8.89
CA LEU A 57 -4.08 16.11 -7.81
C LEU A 57 -4.00 14.61 -8.00
N ALA A 58 -2.84 14.03 -7.68
CA ALA A 58 -2.69 12.60 -7.47
C ALA A 58 -2.36 12.32 -6.01
N VAL A 59 -2.99 11.28 -5.44
CA VAL A 59 -2.76 10.86 -4.05
C VAL A 59 -2.03 9.54 -4.03
N HIS A 60 -0.88 9.51 -3.38
CA HIS A 60 0.01 8.36 -3.31
C HIS A 60 0.29 7.94 -1.86
N SER A 61 0.66 6.69 -1.67
CA SER A 61 1.42 6.30 -0.49
C SER A 61 2.86 6.80 -0.65
N LEU A 62 3.36 7.64 0.26
CA LEU A 62 4.69 8.26 0.14
C LEU A 62 5.80 7.21 -0.04
N LYS A 63 5.67 6.04 0.60
CA LYS A 63 6.66 4.94 0.48
C LYS A 63 6.78 4.36 -0.93
N ASP A 64 5.77 4.54 -1.78
CA ASP A 64 5.70 3.96 -3.12
C ASP A 64 6.19 4.95 -4.19
N LEU A 65 6.38 6.22 -3.83
CA LEU A 65 6.97 7.24 -4.69
C LEU A 65 8.48 7.04 -4.87
N PRO A 66 9.04 7.35 -6.06
CA PRO A 66 10.47 7.35 -6.28
C PRO A 66 11.17 8.45 -5.46
N MET A 67 12.46 8.25 -5.15
CA MET A 67 13.25 9.26 -4.41
C MET A 67 13.47 10.53 -5.24
N LYS A 68 13.67 10.38 -6.54
CA LYS A 68 13.80 11.50 -7.49
C LYS A 68 12.43 11.66 -8.15
N GLN A 69 11.87 12.83 -8.02
CA GLN A 69 10.60 13.21 -8.62
C GLN A 69 10.81 14.19 -9.75
N ASP A 70 9.82 14.31 -10.63
CA ASP A 70 9.79 15.33 -11.68
C ASP A 70 9.57 16.70 -11.03
N GLU A 71 10.44 17.67 -11.33
CA GLU A 71 10.33 19.04 -10.80
C GLU A 71 9.04 19.74 -11.24
N ARG A 72 8.41 19.28 -12.31
CA ARG A 72 7.12 19.78 -12.78
C ARG A 72 5.94 19.30 -11.92
N LEU A 73 6.16 18.24 -11.14
CA LEU A 73 5.14 17.56 -10.33
C LEU A 73 5.59 17.45 -8.85
N PRO A 74 5.72 18.57 -8.13
CA PRO A 74 6.13 18.56 -6.73
C PRO A 74 5.10 17.87 -5.83
N LEU A 75 5.56 17.44 -4.66
CA LEU A 75 4.67 17.09 -3.55
C LEU A 75 4.13 18.37 -2.92
N VAL A 76 2.83 18.59 -3.05
CA VAL A 76 2.15 19.82 -2.59
C VAL A 76 1.56 19.67 -1.20
N ALA A 77 1.30 18.43 -0.74
CA ALA A 77 0.91 18.18 0.65
C ALA A 77 1.33 16.78 1.12
N LEU A 78 1.54 16.64 2.43
CA LEU A 78 1.78 15.38 3.12
C LEU A 78 0.80 15.24 4.28
N SER A 79 0.16 14.10 4.41
CA SER A 79 -0.70 13.83 5.57
C SER A 79 0.12 13.62 6.83
N ARG A 80 -0.53 13.78 8.00
CA ARG A 80 0.00 13.23 9.25
C ARG A 80 0.35 11.74 9.05
N ARG A 81 1.45 11.33 9.68
CA ARG A 81 1.88 9.94 9.64
C ARG A 81 0.93 9.09 10.48
N GLY A 82 0.24 8.15 9.84
CA GLY A 82 -0.44 7.08 10.54
C GLY A 82 0.56 6.07 11.11
N ASP A 83 0.03 5.00 11.74
CA ASP A 83 0.89 3.95 12.32
C ASP A 83 1.83 3.36 11.27
N PRO A 84 3.16 3.52 11.41
CA PRO A 84 4.12 3.06 10.42
C PRO A 84 4.38 1.56 10.47
N ARG A 85 3.91 0.87 11.50
CA ARG A 85 4.22 -0.54 11.74
C ARG A 85 3.67 -1.45 10.65
N ASP A 86 4.34 -2.57 10.49
CA ASP A 86 3.83 -3.71 9.75
C ASP A 86 3.00 -4.61 10.68
N VAL A 87 2.10 -5.39 10.11
CA VAL A 87 1.21 -6.28 10.85
C VAL A 87 1.19 -7.67 10.24
N LEU A 88 0.97 -8.66 11.09
CA LEU A 88 0.64 -10.02 10.71
C LEU A 88 -0.88 -10.19 10.69
N LEU A 89 -1.35 -10.88 9.66
CA LEU A 89 -2.74 -11.26 9.51
C LEU A 89 -2.81 -12.76 9.28
N LEU A 90 -3.70 -13.40 10.02
CA LEU A 90 -4.01 -14.82 9.91
C LEU A 90 -5.30 -15.03 9.11
N PRO A 91 -5.48 -16.20 8.50
CA PRO A 91 -6.71 -16.52 7.79
C PRO A 91 -7.94 -16.50 8.71
N ARG A 92 -9.12 -16.27 8.13
CA ARG A 92 -10.40 -16.45 8.82
C ARG A 92 -11.09 -17.70 8.29
N GLY A 93 -11.70 -18.45 9.20
CA GLY A 93 -12.62 -19.53 8.90
C GLY A 93 -13.95 -19.02 8.35
N ALA A 94 -14.78 -19.93 7.86
CA ALA A 94 -16.11 -19.59 7.36
C ALA A 94 -17.02 -18.98 8.44
N ASP A 95 -16.76 -19.26 9.69
CA ASP A 95 -17.44 -18.72 10.89
C ASP A 95 -16.81 -17.37 11.36
N GLY A 96 -15.80 -16.86 10.65
CA GLY A 96 -15.07 -15.64 11.01
C GLY A 96 -14.00 -15.84 12.08
N SER A 97 -13.82 -17.04 12.62
CA SER A 97 -12.77 -17.34 13.61
C SER A 97 -11.37 -17.23 12.97
N THR A 98 -10.37 -16.85 13.77
CA THR A 98 -8.98 -16.87 13.34
C THR A 98 -8.49 -18.31 13.21
N VAL A 99 -7.93 -18.65 12.05
CA VAL A 99 -7.23 -19.93 11.84
C VAL A 99 -5.78 -19.76 12.31
N PRO A 100 -5.36 -20.51 13.37
CA PRO A 100 -4.00 -20.43 13.87
C PRO A 100 -2.98 -20.81 12.79
N ASP A 101 -1.82 -20.14 12.82
CA ASP A 101 -0.68 -20.53 11.99
C ASP A 101 -0.01 -21.79 12.58
N ASP A 102 -0.03 -22.86 11.83
CA ASP A 102 0.60 -24.14 12.19
C ASP A 102 2.09 -24.23 11.79
N GLY A 103 2.60 -23.17 11.17
CA GLY A 103 3.99 -23.13 10.71
C GLY A 103 4.24 -23.79 9.34
N SER A 104 3.26 -24.39 8.70
CA SER A 104 3.47 -25.19 7.48
C SER A 104 3.37 -24.38 6.18
N GLY A 105 2.48 -23.41 6.10
CA GLY A 105 2.21 -22.64 4.88
C GLY A 105 3.15 -21.44 4.66
N PRO A 106 3.19 -20.89 3.44
CA PRO A 106 4.02 -19.73 3.12
C PRO A 106 3.46 -18.43 3.71
N ILE A 107 4.36 -17.47 3.95
CA ILE A 107 4.01 -16.10 4.33
C ILE A 107 3.83 -15.27 3.05
N GLY A 108 2.67 -14.70 2.84
CA GLY A 108 2.39 -13.85 1.68
C GLY A 108 2.99 -12.45 1.83
N CYS A 109 4.04 -12.14 1.05
CA CYS A 109 4.71 -10.84 1.07
C CYS A 109 5.47 -10.57 -0.22
N SER A 110 5.20 -9.42 -0.88
CA SER A 110 5.92 -9.00 -2.10
C SER A 110 7.04 -7.97 -1.85
N SER A 111 7.17 -7.45 -0.63
CA SER A 111 8.18 -6.45 -0.29
C SER A 111 9.54 -7.09 0.01
N ALA A 112 10.58 -6.70 -0.74
CA ALA A 112 11.96 -7.17 -0.50
C ALA A 112 12.43 -6.81 0.93
N ARG A 113 12.11 -5.58 1.40
CA ARG A 113 12.41 -5.14 2.77
C ARG A 113 11.84 -6.08 3.83
N ARG A 114 10.55 -6.44 3.68
CA ARG A 114 9.88 -7.36 4.61
C ARG A 114 10.43 -8.76 4.50
N ARG A 115 10.67 -9.27 3.28
CA ARG A 115 11.19 -10.63 3.07
C ARG A 115 12.51 -10.87 3.79
N LEU A 116 13.44 -9.89 3.74
CA LEU A 116 14.72 -9.99 4.44
C LEU A 116 14.52 -10.11 5.96
N GLN A 117 13.63 -9.30 6.52
CA GLN A 117 13.38 -9.28 7.97
C GLN A 117 12.55 -10.50 8.43
N LEU A 118 11.62 -10.98 7.58
CA LEU A 118 10.86 -12.19 7.86
C LEU A 118 11.74 -13.44 7.94
N ALA A 119 12.84 -13.50 7.22
CA ALA A 119 13.80 -14.61 7.31
C ALA A 119 14.43 -14.73 8.70
N THR A 120 14.60 -13.61 9.41
CA THR A 120 15.07 -13.60 10.80
C THR A 120 13.94 -13.83 11.79
N LEU A 121 12.76 -13.25 11.54
CA LEU A 121 11.62 -13.33 12.44
C LEU A 121 10.95 -14.71 12.42
N PHE A 122 10.96 -15.37 11.24
CA PHE A 122 10.38 -16.70 11.01
C PHE A 122 11.38 -17.59 10.25
N PRO A 123 12.43 -18.07 10.95
CA PRO A 123 13.45 -18.93 10.32
C PRO A 123 12.83 -20.17 9.70
N GLY A 124 13.26 -20.50 8.47
CA GLY A 124 12.78 -21.69 7.75
C GLY A 124 11.41 -21.56 7.06
N ARG A 125 10.68 -20.43 7.25
CA ARG A 125 9.41 -20.21 6.56
C ARG A 125 9.66 -19.71 5.13
N THR A 126 8.92 -20.24 4.19
CA THR A 126 8.87 -19.71 2.82
C THR A 126 8.11 -18.40 2.78
N VAL A 127 8.57 -17.46 1.94
CA VAL A 127 7.89 -16.18 1.71
C VAL A 127 7.56 -16.06 0.23
N GLU A 128 6.28 -16.04 -0.08
CA GLU A 128 5.79 -16.00 -1.45
C GLU A 128 5.14 -14.65 -1.80
N PRO A 129 5.24 -14.22 -3.07
CA PRO A 129 4.67 -12.96 -3.48
C PRO A 129 3.13 -13.00 -3.47
N VAL A 130 2.51 -11.97 -2.90
CA VAL A 130 1.07 -11.75 -2.95
C VAL A 130 0.76 -10.43 -3.63
N ARG A 131 -0.08 -10.44 -4.66
CA ARG A 131 -0.45 -9.28 -5.47
C ARG A 131 -1.91 -8.91 -5.31
N GLY A 132 -2.23 -7.68 -5.69
CA GLY A 132 -3.54 -7.05 -5.59
C GLY A 132 -3.59 -5.99 -4.48
N ASN A 133 -4.72 -5.29 -4.39
CA ASN A 133 -5.01 -4.38 -3.30
C ASN A 133 -5.21 -5.15 -1.96
N ILE A 134 -5.41 -4.42 -0.87
CA ILE A 134 -5.55 -5.02 0.47
C ILE A 134 -6.70 -6.02 0.51
N GLN A 135 -7.86 -5.69 -0.04
CA GLN A 135 -9.04 -6.57 -0.05
C GLN A 135 -8.79 -7.85 -0.84
N THR A 136 -8.16 -7.73 -2.02
CA THR A 136 -7.77 -8.90 -2.83
C THR A 136 -6.78 -9.81 -2.08
N ARG A 137 -5.82 -9.22 -1.34
CA ARG A 137 -4.85 -10.01 -0.56
C ARG A 137 -5.51 -10.70 0.62
N LEU A 138 -6.43 -10.02 1.33
CA LEU A 138 -7.21 -10.63 2.41
C LEU A 138 -8.07 -11.79 1.89
N ARG A 139 -8.73 -11.61 0.74
CA ARG A 139 -9.48 -12.69 0.12
C ARG A 139 -8.60 -13.90 -0.16
N LYS A 140 -7.41 -13.70 -0.74
CA LYS A 140 -6.44 -14.79 -0.98
C LYS A 140 -5.93 -15.47 0.29
N LEU A 141 -5.95 -14.76 1.43
CA LEU A 141 -5.60 -15.33 2.72
C LEU A 141 -6.72 -16.21 3.27
N ASP A 142 -7.96 -15.73 3.15
CA ASP A 142 -9.13 -16.35 3.80
C ASP A 142 -9.72 -17.49 2.98
N GLU A 143 -9.77 -17.35 1.65
CA GLU A 143 -10.40 -18.32 0.76
C GLU A 143 -9.44 -19.46 0.41
N PRO A 144 -9.83 -20.72 0.70
CA PRO A 144 -9.10 -21.87 0.20
C PRO A 144 -9.24 -21.96 -1.33
N ASP A 145 -8.26 -22.56 -1.96
CA ASP A 145 -8.30 -22.89 -3.38
C ASP A 145 -9.24 -24.09 -3.66
N THR A 146 -9.30 -24.50 -4.92
CA THR A 146 -10.14 -25.64 -5.36
C THR A 146 -9.75 -26.99 -4.73
N SER A 147 -8.54 -27.10 -4.14
CA SER A 147 -8.10 -28.27 -3.39
C SER A 147 -8.45 -28.21 -1.91
N GLY A 148 -9.02 -27.09 -1.43
CA GLY A 148 -9.30 -26.83 -0.03
C GLY A 148 -8.08 -26.28 0.74
N SER A 149 -6.95 -26.06 0.06
CA SER A 149 -5.73 -25.51 0.66
C SER A 149 -5.73 -23.99 0.58
N ARG A 150 -5.18 -23.32 1.61
CA ARG A 150 -4.97 -21.87 1.56
C ARG A 150 -3.59 -21.57 0.96
N PRO A 151 -3.50 -20.59 0.02
CA PRO A 151 -2.22 -20.24 -0.61
C PRO A 151 -1.24 -19.62 0.38
N PHE A 152 -1.74 -19.07 1.49
CA PHE A 152 -0.91 -18.43 2.53
C PHE A 152 -1.43 -18.80 3.92
N SER A 153 -0.50 -19.02 4.86
CA SER A 153 -0.80 -19.22 6.27
C SER A 153 -0.86 -17.88 7.03
N MET A 154 -0.21 -16.84 6.50
CA MET A 154 -0.31 -15.47 7.00
C MET A 154 0.06 -14.46 5.92
N LEU A 155 -0.32 -13.20 6.13
CA LEU A 155 0.12 -12.06 5.34
C LEU A 155 0.85 -11.03 6.20
N VAL A 156 1.73 -10.25 5.55
CA VAL A 156 2.34 -9.05 6.15
C VAL A 156 1.93 -7.81 5.37
N LEU A 157 1.19 -6.93 6.03
CA LEU A 157 0.71 -5.66 5.45
C LEU A 157 1.13 -4.47 6.33
N ALA A 158 0.86 -3.24 5.86
CA ALA A 158 1.07 -2.03 6.64
C ALA A 158 -0.20 -1.70 7.45
N ALA A 159 -0.07 -1.45 8.75
CA ALA A 159 -1.17 -1.09 9.64
C ALA A 159 -2.01 0.09 9.12
N ALA A 160 -1.35 1.15 8.64
CA ALA A 160 -2.01 2.34 8.13
C ALA A 160 -2.99 2.06 6.99
N GLY A 161 -2.66 1.11 6.10
CA GLY A 161 -3.55 0.73 5.00
C GLY A 161 -4.83 0.06 5.47
N LEU A 162 -4.73 -0.86 6.43
CA LEU A 162 -5.89 -1.53 7.04
C LEU A 162 -6.78 -0.54 7.79
N ARG A 163 -6.18 0.34 8.60
CA ARG A 163 -6.92 1.35 9.37
C ARG A 163 -7.70 2.31 8.46
N ARG A 164 -7.10 2.76 7.34
CA ARG A 164 -7.78 3.63 6.38
C ARG A 164 -8.99 2.98 5.71
N LEU A 165 -9.01 1.66 5.67
CA LEU A 165 -10.13 0.88 5.13
C LEU A 165 -11.11 0.40 6.21
N GLY A 166 -10.93 0.79 7.49
CA GLY A 166 -11.75 0.30 8.60
C GLY A 166 -11.57 -1.20 8.87
N LEU A 167 -10.40 -1.75 8.52
CA LEU A 167 -10.09 -3.18 8.61
C LEU A 167 -9.11 -3.49 9.75
N GLU A 168 -9.01 -2.63 10.76
CA GLU A 168 -8.14 -2.83 11.93
C GLU A 168 -8.48 -4.09 12.72
N GLY A 169 -9.74 -4.51 12.74
CA GLY A 169 -10.19 -5.77 13.34
C GLY A 169 -9.60 -7.04 12.71
N ARG A 170 -8.94 -6.90 11.54
CA ARG A 170 -8.21 -7.98 10.88
C ARG A 170 -6.77 -8.13 11.36
N ILE A 171 -6.26 -7.18 12.14
CA ILE A 171 -4.87 -7.20 12.63
C ILE A 171 -4.76 -8.21 13.77
N ASP A 172 -4.03 -9.29 13.56
CA ASP A 172 -3.78 -10.29 14.59
C ASP A 172 -2.55 -9.93 15.45
N ARG A 173 -1.51 -9.34 14.84
CA ARG A 173 -0.32 -8.88 15.55
C ARG A 173 0.29 -7.65 14.92
N LEU A 174 0.56 -6.63 15.73
CA LEU A 174 1.40 -5.49 15.35
C LEU A 174 2.87 -5.86 15.57
N LEU A 175 3.71 -5.65 14.57
CA LEU A 175 5.15 -5.84 14.70
C LEU A 175 5.78 -4.53 15.20
N SER A 176 6.61 -4.61 16.23
CA SER A 176 7.37 -3.46 16.70
C SER A 176 8.40 -3.03 15.64
N PRO A 177 8.89 -1.77 15.67
CA PRO A 177 9.98 -1.34 14.78
C PRO A 177 11.27 -2.13 14.97
N ASP A 178 11.51 -2.70 16.16
CA ASP A 178 12.66 -3.55 16.46
C ASP A 178 12.54 -4.94 15.81
N GLU A 179 11.31 -5.43 15.63
CA GLU A 179 11.02 -6.69 14.92
C GLU A 179 11.02 -6.49 13.41
N MET A 180 10.42 -5.39 12.97
CA MET A 180 10.32 -5.07 11.53
C MET A 180 10.40 -3.57 11.28
N VAL A 181 11.55 -3.11 10.82
CA VAL A 181 11.79 -1.72 10.44
C VAL A 181 10.85 -1.35 9.30
N PRO A 182 9.97 -0.34 9.49
CA PRO A 182 9.03 0.07 8.44
C PRO A 182 9.73 0.71 7.24
N ALA A 183 9.02 0.80 6.11
CA ALA A 183 9.52 1.56 4.96
C ALA A 183 9.58 3.05 5.28
N ALA A 184 10.55 3.76 4.70
CA ALA A 184 10.57 5.21 4.72
C ALA A 184 9.24 5.76 4.13
N GLY A 185 8.63 6.74 4.81
CA GLY A 185 7.34 7.28 4.41
C GLY A 185 6.13 6.36 4.63
N GLN A 186 6.30 5.16 5.19
CA GLN A 186 5.16 4.29 5.47
C GLN A 186 4.21 4.96 6.47
N GLY A 187 2.90 4.94 6.16
CA GLY A 187 1.86 5.59 6.94
C GLY A 187 1.51 7.00 6.48
N ILE A 188 2.29 7.60 5.57
CA ILE A 188 2.05 8.95 5.03
C ILE A 188 1.39 8.84 3.66
N LEU A 189 0.37 9.66 3.41
CA LEU A 189 -0.14 9.96 2.09
C LEU A 189 0.54 11.22 1.57
N ALA A 190 0.86 11.24 0.29
CA ALA A 190 1.42 12.38 -0.41
C ALA A 190 0.46 12.83 -1.51
N CYS A 191 0.22 14.13 -1.60
CA CYS A 191 -0.47 14.74 -2.73
C CYS A 191 0.58 15.32 -3.68
N GLN A 192 0.50 14.95 -4.94
CA GLN A 192 1.33 15.46 -6.03
C GLN A 192 0.47 16.33 -6.94
N GLY A 193 0.98 17.47 -7.34
CA GLY A 193 0.30 18.41 -8.21
C GLY A 193 1.27 19.06 -9.20
N ARG A 194 0.79 19.96 -10.06
CA ARG A 194 1.61 20.68 -11.04
C ARG A 194 2.36 21.84 -10.38
N ALA A 195 3.62 22.06 -10.75
CA ALA A 195 4.38 23.20 -10.29
C ALA A 195 3.73 24.53 -10.74
N GLY A 196 3.72 25.52 -9.85
CA GLY A 196 3.20 26.86 -10.12
C GLY A 196 1.70 27.03 -9.94
N GLU A 197 0.95 25.97 -9.57
CA GLU A 197 -0.46 26.07 -9.21
C GLU A 197 -0.66 26.28 -7.70
N ASP A 198 -1.82 26.82 -7.33
CA ASP A 198 -2.19 27.08 -5.93
C ASP A 198 -2.93 25.86 -5.33
N TYR A 199 -2.36 25.32 -4.26
CA TYR A 199 -2.91 24.21 -3.48
C TYR A 199 -3.16 24.62 -2.00
N GLY A 200 -3.39 25.89 -1.74
CA GLY A 200 -3.62 26.42 -0.38
C GLY A 200 -4.73 25.68 0.37
N TYR A 201 -5.72 25.16 -0.33
CA TYR A 201 -6.80 24.36 0.27
C TYR A 201 -6.35 22.99 0.84
N LEU A 202 -5.09 22.57 0.63
CA LEU A 202 -4.51 21.39 1.24
C LEU A 202 -3.82 21.63 2.58
N ASP A 203 -3.81 22.86 3.10
CA ASP A 203 -3.20 23.22 4.38
C ASP A 203 -3.76 22.41 5.57
N VAL A 204 -5.02 22.02 5.50
CA VAL A 204 -5.73 21.20 6.49
C VAL A 204 -5.35 19.70 6.47
N VAL A 205 -4.57 19.26 5.49
CA VAL A 205 -4.16 17.86 5.37
C VAL A 205 -2.96 17.51 6.28
N ARG A 206 -2.30 18.52 6.85
CA ARG A 206 -1.10 18.42 7.69
C ARG A 206 -1.32 17.78 9.06
#